data_2d68bf2b9e79c1c80ffbd88885ecb50c
#
_entry.id   2d68bf2b9e79c1c80ffbd88885ecb50c
#
_cell.length_a   1.000
_cell.length_b   1.000
_cell.length_c   1.000
_cell.angle_alpha   90.00
_cell.angle_beta   90.00
_cell.angle_gamma   90.00
#
_symmetry.space_group_name_H-M   'P 1'
#
loop_
_entity.id
_entity.type
_entity.pdbx_description
1 polymer ?
#
loop_
_entity_poly.entity_id
_entity_poly.type
_entity_poly.pdbx_seq_one_letter_code
_entity_poly.pdbx_strand_id
1 'polypeptide(L)'
;LDFIENAKEGLVENENGKKYLKIVEASNGNRHEHFLEFGIVTSIHNILFALNKPTEGAINITQSGDELIINSPFPGDFMRMADQMQGDLIENEDQVLQLRSLYNTAGLQFVFPDPIINGKFEVVKSEEETQQDGLFLKVSSKNESKEIALLGAKGVVNDPKKVSVGGLDFLLTYGSLEKTLPFQIRLNDFIAEKYPGTEKSYSSFMSKVTVIGEETFDYDIYMNHILNHSGYRFFQASFDPDEKGTILSVNYDFYGTLITYIGYFLLYIGLLGIMFFGKTRFKDLAQQLEKVKLKKQKLTLILLLVSGTVFSQEKHNHQENNWSQVDSIIINNSVDKVHAEEFGSLVIQDSGGRMKPLNTFSSELLRKVSKSDTYKSLNADQVMLSITKDPVLWYNIPIIYLKRGNDSLRKVIGRNKKEKYAAFVDFFDDKGNYKLAKNLETAYKSFLPNQFEKDFIETDRKVNLLFSAIDGKILKIFPIPNDKSNKWVSFKELNIDDFKGVDSLYVKNILPLYLGSLQRDIESNDYTNSKKLLESITGFQNKYGASVLPSKNKIKAEILYNKYDVFRNLFSWYMYVGTFMFVFL
;
A
#
# COMPACT_ATOMS: atom_id res chain seq x y z
N LEU A 1 18.71 -12.13 -30.34
CA LEU A 1 17.55 -11.69 -29.55
C LEU A 1 18.09 -10.98 -28.33
N ASP A 2 17.77 -9.69 -28.18
CA ASP A 2 18.17 -8.87 -27.04
C ASP A 2 16.92 -8.23 -26.39
N PHE A 3 16.96 -7.93 -25.09
CA PHE A 3 15.82 -7.51 -24.34
C PHE A 3 16.19 -6.37 -23.38
N ILE A 4 15.38 -5.32 -23.35
CA ILE A 4 15.51 -4.21 -22.42
C ILE A 4 14.22 -4.07 -21.62
N GLU A 5 14.29 -4.29 -20.32
CA GLU A 5 13.20 -3.96 -19.40
C GLU A 5 13.08 -2.44 -19.27
N ASN A 6 11.83 -1.97 -19.19
CA ASN A 6 11.53 -0.57 -18.96
C ASN A 6 12.00 0.32 -20.14
N ALA A 7 11.46 0.07 -21.32
CA ALA A 7 11.86 0.73 -22.56
C ALA A 7 10.84 1.77 -23.04
N LYS A 8 11.32 2.75 -23.80
CA LYS A 8 10.51 3.75 -24.52
C LYS A 8 11.10 4.06 -25.89
N GLU A 9 10.31 4.63 -26.79
CA GLU A 9 10.88 5.29 -27.96
C GLU A 9 11.55 6.59 -27.53
N GLY A 10 12.82 6.72 -27.81
CA GLY A 10 13.63 7.91 -27.52
C GLY A 10 14.42 8.35 -28.73
N LEU A 11 14.66 9.65 -28.82
CA LEU A 11 15.50 10.20 -29.88
C LEU A 11 16.97 9.98 -29.55
N VAL A 12 17.66 9.25 -30.40
CA VAL A 12 19.12 9.00 -30.32
C VAL A 12 19.83 9.82 -31.38
N GLU A 13 20.90 10.51 -31.00
CA GLU A 13 21.72 11.28 -31.91
C GLU A 13 22.28 10.40 -33.02
N ASN A 14 22.09 10.85 -34.29
CA ASN A 14 22.56 10.15 -35.45
C ASN A 14 22.86 11.18 -36.55
N GLU A 15 24.09 11.22 -37.05
CA GLU A 15 24.54 12.18 -38.08
C GLU A 15 23.68 12.13 -39.37
N ASN A 16 23.17 10.95 -39.71
CA ASN A 16 22.30 10.74 -40.88
C ASN A 16 20.79 10.81 -40.52
N GLY A 17 20.47 11.22 -39.30
CA GLY A 17 19.12 11.34 -38.81
C GLY A 17 18.40 12.61 -39.30
N LYS A 18 17.11 12.70 -39.05
CA LYS A 18 16.34 13.93 -39.24
C LYS A 18 16.65 14.95 -38.16
N LYS A 19 16.37 16.20 -38.42
CA LYS A 19 16.53 17.28 -37.44
C LYS A 19 15.30 17.40 -36.56
N TYR A 20 15.51 17.47 -35.25
CA TYR A 20 14.46 17.63 -34.26
C TYR A 20 14.81 18.72 -33.23
N LEU A 21 13.79 19.44 -32.79
CA LEU A 21 13.86 20.34 -31.64
C LEU A 21 13.00 19.78 -30.52
N LYS A 22 13.61 19.54 -29.35
CA LYS A 22 12.91 19.05 -28.17
C LYS A 22 12.13 20.16 -27.51
N ILE A 23 10.88 19.92 -27.18
CA ILE A 23 10.03 20.77 -26.36
C ILE A 23 9.53 19.97 -25.17
N VAL A 24 9.57 20.56 -24.00
CA VAL A 24 9.10 19.97 -22.75
C VAL A 24 8.02 20.86 -22.17
N GLU A 25 6.87 20.29 -21.90
CA GLU A 25 5.76 21.01 -21.28
C GLU A 25 5.30 20.35 -19.98
N ALA A 26 4.60 21.13 -19.14
CA ALA A 26 4.01 20.66 -17.90
C ALA A 26 2.50 20.83 -17.97
N SER A 27 1.78 19.71 -18.02
CA SER A 27 0.32 19.66 -17.94
C SER A 27 -0.14 18.62 -16.92
N ASN A 28 -1.25 18.90 -16.26
CA ASN A 28 -1.85 18.02 -15.24
C ASN A 28 -0.87 17.57 -14.14
N GLY A 29 0.15 18.38 -13.83
CA GLY A 29 1.18 18.08 -12.84
C GLY A 29 2.25 17.10 -13.30
N ASN A 30 2.25 16.68 -14.57
CA ASN A 30 3.25 15.80 -15.17
C ASN A 30 4.06 16.55 -16.23
N ARG A 31 5.30 16.08 -16.44
CA ARG A 31 6.20 16.58 -17.47
C ARG A 31 6.05 15.70 -18.71
N HIS A 32 5.81 16.35 -19.87
CA HIS A 32 5.71 15.67 -21.15
C HIS A 32 6.78 16.18 -22.11
N GLU A 33 7.41 15.28 -22.86
CA GLU A 33 8.44 15.55 -23.84
C GLU A 33 7.88 15.35 -25.25
N HIS A 34 8.05 16.35 -26.11
CA HIS A 34 7.69 16.29 -27.53
C HIS A 34 8.89 16.64 -28.39
N PHE A 35 8.88 16.18 -29.63
CA PHE A 35 9.94 16.44 -30.60
C PHE A 35 9.34 17.05 -31.87
N LEU A 36 9.72 18.27 -32.17
CA LEU A 36 9.31 18.97 -33.39
C LEU A 36 10.24 18.55 -34.53
N GLU A 37 9.71 17.87 -35.56
CA GLU A 37 10.48 17.46 -36.72
C GLU A 37 10.64 18.66 -37.68
N PHE A 38 11.84 18.86 -38.23
CA PHE A 38 12.16 19.92 -39.15
C PHE A 38 11.29 19.83 -40.43
N GLY A 39 10.63 20.91 -40.81
CA GLY A 39 9.72 20.98 -41.95
C GLY A 39 8.32 20.41 -41.70
N ILE A 40 7.96 20.05 -40.44
CA ILE A 40 6.66 19.51 -40.09
C ILE A 40 5.98 20.41 -39.05
N VAL A 41 4.64 20.44 -39.10
CA VAL A 41 3.79 21.09 -38.10
C VAL A 41 3.29 20.03 -37.10
N THR A 42 3.50 20.28 -35.84
CA THR A 42 3.11 19.38 -34.75
C THR A 42 2.08 20.06 -33.85
N SER A 43 0.99 19.38 -33.49
CA SER A 43 0.00 19.89 -32.54
C SER A 43 0.29 19.38 -31.16
N ILE A 44 0.42 20.28 -30.18
CA ILE A 44 0.56 19.98 -28.74
C ILE A 44 -0.56 20.71 -28.01
N HIS A 45 -1.46 20.00 -27.37
CA HIS A 45 -2.63 20.56 -26.65
C HIS A 45 -3.44 21.59 -27.50
N ASN A 46 -3.68 21.27 -28.79
CA ASN A 46 -4.37 22.11 -29.75
C ASN A 46 -3.62 23.40 -30.16
N ILE A 47 -2.37 23.60 -29.74
CA ILE A 47 -1.49 24.65 -30.21
C ILE A 47 -0.58 24.05 -31.27
N LEU A 48 -0.49 24.72 -32.40
CA LEU A 48 0.37 24.29 -33.52
C LEU A 48 1.78 24.85 -33.33
N PHE A 49 2.77 23.98 -33.47
CA PHE A 49 4.18 24.31 -33.48
C PHE A 49 4.75 23.93 -34.85
N ALA A 50 5.47 24.84 -35.49
CA ALA A 50 6.07 24.61 -36.79
C ALA A 50 7.58 24.87 -36.73
N LEU A 51 8.39 23.85 -37.02
CA LEU A 51 9.83 23.98 -37.08
C LEU A 51 10.26 24.12 -38.54
N ASN A 52 10.78 25.29 -38.87
CA ASN A 52 11.27 25.67 -40.25
C ASN A 52 10.24 25.47 -41.37
N LYS A 53 8.95 25.66 -41.04
CA LYS A 53 7.83 25.61 -41.97
C LYS A 53 6.80 26.67 -41.55
N PRO A 54 6.98 27.93 -42.02
CA PRO A 54 6.08 29.03 -41.66
C PRO A 54 4.61 28.63 -41.88
N THR A 55 3.82 28.69 -40.82
CA THR A 55 2.43 28.25 -40.82
C THR A 55 1.58 29.28 -40.08
N GLU A 56 0.53 29.76 -40.72
CA GLU A 56 -0.40 30.72 -40.12
C GLU A 56 -1.10 30.10 -38.90
N GLY A 57 -1.17 30.85 -37.79
CA GLY A 57 -1.78 30.39 -36.53
C GLY A 57 -0.92 29.42 -35.71
N ALA A 58 0.30 29.12 -36.14
CA ALA A 58 1.24 28.28 -35.39
C ALA A 58 2.33 29.12 -34.72
N ILE A 59 2.87 28.61 -33.62
CA ILE A 59 4.12 29.10 -33.05
C ILE A 59 5.23 28.62 -34.00
N ASN A 60 5.80 29.54 -34.77
CA ASN A 60 6.81 29.25 -35.77
C ASN A 60 8.20 29.36 -35.15
N ILE A 61 9.01 28.32 -35.30
CA ILE A 61 10.42 28.32 -34.94
C ILE A 61 11.24 28.16 -36.23
N THR A 62 12.11 29.13 -36.50
CA THR A 62 12.92 29.15 -37.73
C THR A 62 14.40 29.12 -37.36
N GLN A 63 15.18 28.26 -38.00
CA GLN A 63 16.63 28.24 -37.86
C GLN A 63 17.25 29.27 -38.81
N SER A 64 17.95 30.27 -38.29
CA SER A 64 18.69 31.29 -39.04
C SER A 64 20.18 31.22 -38.64
N GLY A 65 20.97 30.49 -39.44
CA GLY A 65 22.35 30.19 -39.07
C GLY A 65 22.44 29.34 -37.81
N ASP A 66 23.14 29.86 -36.80
CA ASP A 66 23.28 29.21 -35.50
C ASP A 66 22.19 29.61 -34.48
N GLU A 67 21.35 30.57 -34.82
CA GLU A 67 20.30 31.06 -33.97
C GLU A 67 18.94 30.46 -34.32
N LEU A 68 18.08 30.34 -33.32
CA LEU A 68 16.67 29.99 -33.50
C LEU A 68 15.81 31.23 -33.26
N ILE A 69 14.89 31.48 -34.16
CA ILE A 69 13.94 32.59 -34.10
C ILE A 69 12.56 32.02 -33.81
N ILE A 70 11.88 32.58 -32.84
CA ILE A 70 10.48 32.25 -32.48
C ILE A 70 9.55 33.39 -32.91
N ASN A 71 8.45 33.03 -33.54
CA ASN A 71 7.34 33.93 -33.86
C ASN A 71 6.04 33.28 -33.40
N SER A 72 5.35 33.92 -32.48
CA SER A 72 4.12 33.42 -31.89
C SER A 72 2.92 34.26 -32.31
N PRO A 73 1.81 33.66 -32.76
CA PRO A 73 0.56 34.37 -33.01
C PRO A 73 -0.19 34.71 -31.69
N PHE A 74 0.40 34.38 -30.54
CA PHE A 74 -0.17 34.67 -29.23
C PHE A 74 0.83 35.46 -28.39
N PRO A 75 0.38 36.49 -27.65
CA PRO A 75 1.24 37.16 -26.68
C PRO A 75 1.59 36.22 -25.51
N GLY A 76 2.72 36.46 -24.90
CA GLY A 76 3.16 35.68 -23.76
C GLY A 76 4.34 36.30 -23.03
N ASP A 77 4.93 35.54 -22.18
CA ASP A 77 6.16 35.87 -21.46
C ASP A 77 7.12 34.68 -21.45
N PHE A 78 8.39 34.98 -21.19
CA PHE A 78 9.37 33.94 -20.89
C PHE A 78 10.27 34.32 -19.71
N MET A 79 10.71 33.31 -19.00
CA MET A 79 11.67 33.45 -17.89
C MET A 79 12.85 32.51 -18.13
N ARG A 80 14.05 33.09 -18.27
CA ARG A 80 15.29 32.32 -18.40
C ARG A 80 15.62 31.64 -17.07
N MET A 81 15.78 30.33 -17.09
CA MET A 81 15.95 29.55 -15.85
C MET A 81 17.29 29.77 -15.14
N ALA A 82 18.32 30.25 -15.85
CA ALA A 82 19.66 30.43 -15.32
C ALA A 82 19.80 31.64 -14.37
N ASP A 83 19.16 32.75 -14.70
CA ASP A 83 19.31 34.05 -14.01
C ASP A 83 17.97 34.71 -13.68
N GLN A 84 16.86 34.02 -13.95
CA GLN A 84 15.49 34.49 -13.72
C GLN A 84 15.13 35.77 -14.49
N MET A 85 15.89 36.08 -15.55
CA MET A 85 15.59 37.19 -16.43
C MET A 85 14.24 36.94 -17.13
N GLN A 86 13.34 37.91 -17.03
CA GLN A 86 12.03 37.89 -17.69
C GLN A 86 12.05 38.71 -18.97
N GLY A 87 11.26 38.28 -19.96
CA GLY A 87 11.03 38.99 -21.18
C GLY A 87 9.65 38.67 -21.73
N ASP A 88 9.15 39.55 -22.60
CA ASP A 88 7.85 39.40 -23.23
C ASP A 88 7.97 38.69 -24.59
N LEU A 89 7.06 37.79 -24.89
CA LEU A 89 6.86 37.21 -26.21
C LEU A 89 5.81 38.05 -26.92
N ILE A 90 6.29 38.87 -27.89
CA ILE A 90 5.45 39.81 -28.61
C ILE A 90 4.73 39.08 -29.76
N GLU A 91 3.43 39.31 -29.86
CA GLU A 91 2.57 38.67 -30.83
C GLU A 91 3.00 39.05 -32.25
N ASN A 92 3.16 38.03 -33.13
CA ASN A 92 3.55 38.17 -34.57
C ASN A 92 4.89 38.90 -34.84
N GLU A 93 5.80 38.98 -33.86
CA GLU A 93 7.14 39.50 -34.04
C GLU A 93 8.18 38.37 -33.97
N ASP A 94 9.22 38.52 -34.82
CA ASP A 94 10.37 37.62 -34.82
C ASP A 94 11.32 37.96 -33.68
N GLN A 95 11.52 37.02 -32.75
CA GLN A 95 12.37 37.18 -31.59
C GLN A 95 13.37 36.02 -31.48
N VAL A 96 14.56 36.29 -30.96
CA VAL A 96 15.54 35.21 -30.73
C VAL A 96 15.02 34.25 -29.64
N LEU A 97 14.88 33.00 -30.02
CA LEU A 97 14.44 31.95 -29.07
C LEU A 97 15.50 31.71 -28.00
N GLN A 98 15.12 31.92 -26.76
CA GLN A 98 15.98 31.67 -25.62
C GLN A 98 15.84 30.21 -25.16
N LEU A 99 16.86 29.39 -25.40
CA LEU A 99 16.90 28.02 -24.88
C LEU A 99 16.94 28.02 -23.35
N ARG A 100 16.42 26.96 -22.76
CA ARG A 100 16.33 26.78 -21.29
C ARG A 100 15.58 27.90 -20.59
N SER A 101 14.59 28.47 -21.27
CA SER A 101 13.68 29.46 -20.73
C SER A 101 12.26 28.90 -20.69
N LEU A 102 11.55 29.18 -19.60
CA LEU A 102 10.16 28.81 -19.46
C LEU A 102 9.31 29.84 -20.20
N TYR A 103 8.70 29.42 -21.28
CA TYR A 103 7.72 30.18 -22.03
C TYR A 103 6.32 29.93 -21.52
N ASN A 104 5.51 30.95 -21.44
CA ASN A 104 4.11 30.89 -21.07
C ASN A 104 3.29 31.68 -22.10
N THR A 105 2.61 30.97 -22.97
CA THR A 105 1.76 31.57 -24.01
C THR A 105 0.60 30.66 -24.36
N ALA A 106 -0.54 31.23 -24.75
CA ALA A 106 -1.77 30.50 -25.07
C ALA A 106 -2.24 29.50 -23.96
N GLY A 107 -1.87 29.75 -22.69
CA GLY A 107 -2.20 28.87 -21.56
C GLY A 107 -1.31 27.63 -21.45
N LEU A 108 -0.27 27.51 -22.26
CA LEU A 108 0.70 26.42 -22.19
C LEU A 108 2.04 26.93 -21.63
N GLN A 109 2.62 26.18 -20.71
CA GLN A 109 3.97 26.41 -20.21
C GLN A 109 4.92 25.36 -20.78
N PHE A 110 5.98 25.82 -21.47
CA PHE A 110 6.93 24.92 -22.11
C PHE A 110 8.36 25.49 -22.13
N VAL A 111 9.31 24.58 -22.33
CA VAL A 111 10.75 24.89 -22.40
C VAL A 111 11.36 24.20 -23.61
N PHE A 112 12.27 24.88 -24.30
CA PHE A 112 13.20 24.27 -25.25
C PHE A 112 14.54 24.03 -24.55
N PRO A 113 14.80 22.78 -24.07
CA PRO A 113 15.98 22.51 -23.24
C PRO A 113 17.30 22.51 -24.03
N ASP A 114 17.26 22.06 -25.27
CA ASP A 114 18.43 21.80 -26.12
C ASP A 114 18.28 22.39 -27.50
N PRO A 115 19.39 22.66 -28.25
CA PRO A 115 19.35 23.09 -29.64
C PRO A 115 18.79 21.97 -30.54
N ILE A 116 18.66 22.26 -31.84
CA ILE A 116 18.27 21.27 -32.85
C ILE A 116 19.33 20.16 -32.89
N ILE A 117 18.88 18.92 -32.81
CA ILE A 117 19.72 17.72 -32.91
C ILE A 117 19.33 16.90 -34.14
N ASN A 118 20.32 16.27 -34.76
CA ASN A 118 20.09 15.23 -35.77
C ASN A 118 19.90 13.92 -35.05
N GLY A 119 18.81 13.20 -35.30
CA GLY A 119 18.53 11.97 -34.58
C GLY A 119 17.57 11.05 -35.30
N LYS A 120 17.43 9.87 -34.72
CA LYS A 120 16.49 8.85 -35.12
C LYS A 120 15.81 8.30 -33.88
N PHE A 121 14.50 8.03 -33.96
CA PHE A 121 13.79 7.36 -32.88
C PHE A 121 14.18 5.90 -32.83
N GLU A 122 14.66 5.48 -31.66
CA GLU A 122 15.04 4.10 -31.35
C GLU A 122 14.47 3.69 -30.00
N VAL A 123 14.38 2.38 -29.77
CA VAL A 123 13.97 1.83 -28.47
C VAL A 123 15.14 1.95 -27.52
N VAL A 124 14.97 2.73 -26.47
CA VAL A 124 15.98 2.99 -25.43
C VAL A 124 15.44 2.64 -24.05
N LYS A 125 16.35 2.42 -23.12
CA LYS A 125 15.98 2.22 -21.72
C LYS A 125 15.39 3.52 -21.15
N SER A 126 14.26 3.42 -20.47
CA SER A 126 13.67 4.55 -19.77
C SER A 126 14.26 4.66 -18.36
N GLU A 127 14.50 5.90 -17.89
CA GLU A 127 14.83 6.17 -16.48
C GLU A 127 13.58 6.21 -15.59
N GLU A 128 12.43 6.45 -16.19
CA GLU A 128 11.13 6.41 -15.53
C GLU A 128 10.51 5.02 -15.68
N GLU A 129 9.71 4.61 -14.73
CA GLU A 129 9.01 3.33 -14.76
C GLU A 129 7.99 3.33 -15.90
N THR A 130 8.30 2.65 -17.01
CA THR A 130 7.38 2.42 -18.11
C THR A 130 6.77 1.04 -17.98
N GLN A 131 5.55 0.87 -18.50
CA GLN A 131 4.91 -0.45 -18.54
C GLN A 131 5.33 -1.28 -19.76
N GLN A 132 6.26 -0.76 -20.59
CA GLN A 132 6.69 -1.39 -21.84
C GLN A 132 8.14 -1.85 -21.77
N ASP A 133 8.41 -2.95 -22.47
CA ASP A 133 9.72 -3.53 -22.64
C ASP A 133 10.14 -3.48 -24.10
N GLY A 134 11.44 -3.46 -24.36
CA GLY A 134 12.04 -3.46 -25.68
C GLY A 134 12.58 -4.84 -26.06
N LEU A 135 12.16 -5.34 -27.22
CA LEU A 135 12.63 -6.59 -27.80
C LEU A 135 13.40 -6.30 -29.09
N PHE A 136 14.67 -6.66 -29.16
CA PHE A 136 15.53 -6.52 -30.33
C PHE A 136 15.64 -7.86 -31.06
N LEU A 137 15.28 -7.85 -32.32
CA LEU A 137 15.27 -9.04 -33.17
C LEU A 137 16.18 -8.84 -34.36
N LYS A 138 16.96 -9.86 -34.69
CA LYS A 138 17.66 -9.97 -35.96
C LYS A 138 16.91 -10.93 -36.86
N VAL A 139 16.30 -10.41 -37.91
CA VAL A 139 15.58 -11.19 -38.92
C VAL A 139 16.54 -11.47 -40.06
N SER A 140 16.70 -12.76 -40.42
CA SER A 140 17.61 -13.17 -41.49
C SER A 140 16.88 -14.05 -42.51
N SER A 141 17.09 -13.78 -43.79
CA SER A 141 16.57 -14.62 -44.88
C SER A 141 17.60 -14.62 -46.00
N LYS A 142 17.94 -15.81 -46.50
CA LYS A 142 19.02 -16.01 -47.46
C LYS A 142 20.36 -15.45 -46.91
N ASN A 143 20.92 -14.47 -47.61
CA ASN A 143 22.19 -13.81 -47.24
C ASN A 143 21.98 -12.39 -46.69
N GLU A 144 20.75 -11.99 -46.45
CA GLU A 144 20.40 -10.67 -45.92
C GLU A 144 19.89 -10.77 -44.48
N SER A 145 20.27 -9.82 -43.65
CA SER A 145 19.74 -9.71 -42.29
C SER A 145 19.46 -8.26 -41.91
N LYS A 146 18.37 -8.02 -41.19
CA LYS A 146 18.02 -6.70 -40.65
C LYS A 146 17.69 -6.82 -39.16
N GLU A 147 18.07 -5.80 -38.43
CA GLU A 147 17.72 -5.68 -37.02
C GLU A 147 16.49 -4.77 -36.86
N ILE A 148 15.59 -5.16 -35.97
CA ILE A 148 14.38 -4.41 -35.67
C ILE A 148 14.17 -4.43 -34.14
N ALA A 149 13.75 -3.28 -33.61
CA ALA A 149 13.33 -3.15 -32.23
C ALA A 149 11.80 -3.00 -32.14
N LEU A 150 11.20 -3.74 -31.24
CA LEU A 150 9.77 -3.72 -30.96
C LEU A 150 9.57 -3.32 -29.50
N LEU A 151 8.56 -2.49 -29.26
CA LEU A 151 8.06 -2.21 -27.93
C LEU A 151 6.83 -3.07 -27.64
N GLY A 152 6.67 -3.52 -26.42
CA GLY A 152 5.51 -4.29 -26.03
C GLY A 152 5.34 -4.41 -24.53
N ALA A 153 4.12 -4.75 -24.11
CA ALA A 153 3.78 -4.96 -22.72
C ALA A 153 2.66 -5.98 -22.57
N LYS A 154 2.52 -6.48 -21.38
CA LYS A 154 1.36 -7.30 -21.01
C LYS A 154 0.08 -6.45 -21.08
N GLY A 155 -0.92 -6.92 -21.81
CA GLY A 155 -2.19 -6.23 -22.00
C GLY A 155 -2.20 -5.20 -23.12
N VAL A 156 -1.07 -4.95 -23.78
CA VAL A 156 -0.96 -4.01 -24.91
C VAL A 156 -0.87 -4.79 -26.21
N VAL A 157 -1.72 -4.45 -27.17
CA VAL A 157 -1.68 -4.94 -28.55
C VAL A 157 -1.10 -3.83 -29.41
N ASN A 158 0.06 -4.07 -30.00
CA ASN A 158 0.75 -3.11 -30.85
C ASN A 158 0.55 -3.40 -32.33
N ASP A 159 0.57 -2.36 -33.16
CA ASP A 159 0.54 -2.48 -34.61
C ASP A 159 1.76 -3.23 -35.13
N PRO A 160 1.59 -4.09 -36.14
CA PRO A 160 2.69 -4.82 -36.74
C PRO A 160 3.72 -3.91 -37.40
N LYS A 161 4.99 -4.03 -37.04
CA LYS A 161 6.10 -3.41 -37.78
C LYS A 161 6.51 -4.29 -38.96
N LYS A 162 6.51 -3.74 -40.14
CA LYS A 162 6.90 -4.43 -41.38
C LYS A 162 8.41 -4.39 -41.58
N VAL A 163 8.99 -5.56 -41.83
CA VAL A 163 10.43 -5.72 -42.18
C VAL A 163 10.55 -6.59 -43.43
N SER A 164 11.23 -6.07 -44.46
CA SER A 164 11.51 -6.82 -45.69
C SER A 164 12.96 -7.28 -45.71
N VAL A 165 13.17 -8.61 -45.83
CA VAL A 165 14.51 -9.25 -45.82
C VAL A 165 14.51 -10.41 -46.82
N GLY A 166 15.48 -10.41 -47.73
CA GLY A 166 15.67 -11.46 -48.73
C GLY A 166 14.48 -11.68 -49.67
N GLY A 167 13.73 -10.60 -49.96
CA GLY A 167 12.55 -10.62 -50.82
C GLY A 167 11.27 -11.13 -50.09
N LEU A 168 11.29 -11.28 -48.78
CA LEU A 168 10.14 -11.64 -47.93
C LEU A 168 9.77 -10.47 -47.04
N ASP A 169 8.48 -10.25 -46.88
CA ASP A 169 7.90 -9.26 -45.97
C ASP A 169 7.45 -9.95 -44.67
N PHE A 170 8.00 -9.51 -43.53
CA PHE A 170 7.64 -9.97 -42.21
C PHE A 170 6.83 -8.89 -41.50
N LEU A 171 5.73 -9.25 -40.88
CA LEU A 171 4.95 -8.43 -39.97
C LEU A 171 5.23 -8.91 -38.54
N LEU A 172 5.88 -8.09 -37.74
CA LEU A 172 6.34 -8.44 -36.41
C LEU A 172 5.64 -7.60 -35.36
N THR A 173 5.10 -8.24 -34.34
CA THR A 173 4.52 -7.60 -33.16
C THR A 173 5.15 -8.16 -31.91
N TYR A 174 5.25 -7.32 -30.88
CA TYR A 174 5.57 -7.74 -29.52
C TYR A 174 4.52 -7.19 -28.56
N GLY A 175 3.96 -8.05 -27.69
CA GLY A 175 2.88 -7.69 -26.78
C GLY A 175 1.88 -8.83 -26.58
N SER A 176 0.66 -8.47 -26.25
CA SER A 176 -0.43 -9.42 -26.08
C SER A 176 -1.09 -9.80 -27.40
N LEU A 177 -1.49 -11.07 -27.50
CA LEU A 177 -2.27 -11.56 -28.63
C LEU A 177 -3.76 -11.46 -28.31
N GLU A 178 -4.54 -10.95 -29.26
CA GLU A 178 -6.00 -11.01 -29.17
C GLU A 178 -6.49 -12.41 -29.48
N LYS A 179 -7.40 -12.88 -28.63
CA LYS A 179 -8.09 -14.16 -28.82
C LYS A 179 -9.59 -13.93 -28.78
N THR A 180 -10.27 -14.24 -29.89
CA THR A 180 -11.71 -14.12 -29.97
C THR A 180 -12.40 -15.23 -29.13
N LEU A 181 -13.37 -14.84 -28.33
CA LEU A 181 -14.20 -15.74 -27.57
C LEU A 181 -15.36 -16.27 -28.45
N PRO A 182 -15.87 -17.51 -28.23
CA PRO A 182 -17.01 -18.03 -28.95
C PRO A 182 -18.37 -17.43 -28.52
N PHE A 183 -18.38 -16.48 -27.60
CA PHE A 183 -19.54 -15.77 -27.07
C PHE A 183 -19.15 -14.35 -26.74
N GLN A 184 -20.12 -13.50 -26.43
CA GLN A 184 -19.89 -12.12 -26.02
C GLN A 184 -20.26 -11.92 -24.54
N ILE A 185 -19.55 -11.01 -23.87
CA ILE A 185 -19.89 -10.57 -22.52
C ILE A 185 -20.15 -9.06 -22.59
N ARG A 186 -21.36 -8.65 -22.22
CA ARG A 186 -21.74 -7.26 -22.13
C ARG A 186 -21.78 -6.84 -20.66
N LEU A 187 -21.06 -5.80 -20.31
CA LEU A 187 -21.15 -5.19 -18.98
C LEU A 187 -22.44 -4.35 -18.93
N ASN A 188 -23.32 -4.67 -17.99
CA ASN A 188 -24.56 -3.93 -17.75
C ASN A 188 -24.35 -2.85 -16.70
N ASP A 189 -23.63 -3.19 -15.62
CA ASP A 189 -23.37 -2.29 -14.52
C ASP A 189 -22.10 -2.71 -13.77
N PHE A 190 -21.37 -1.74 -13.23
CA PHE A 190 -20.23 -1.98 -12.37
C PHE A 190 -20.46 -1.31 -11.02
N ILE A 191 -20.38 -2.08 -9.95
CA ILE A 191 -20.61 -1.61 -8.58
C ILE A 191 -19.30 -1.67 -7.82
N ALA A 192 -18.81 -0.51 -7.40
CA ALA A 192 -17.64 -0.36 -6.54
C ALA A 192 -18.08 0.21 -5.19
N GLU A 193 -18.11 -0.63 -4.17
CA GLU A 193 -18.43 -0.17 -2.80
C GLU A 193 -17.16 0.35 -2.15
N LYS A 194 -17.24 1.54 -1.55
CA LYS A 194 -16.13 2.16 -0.83
C LYS A 194 -16.26 1.95 0.67
N TYR A 195 -15.12 1.88 1.34
CA TYR A 195 -15.13 1.94 2.80
C TYR A 195 -15.63 3.31 3.27
N PRO A 196 -16.41 3.36 4.36
CA PRO A 196 -16.93 4.60 4.91
C PRO A 196 -15.84 5.65 5.14
N GLY A 197 -16.12 6.91 4.79
CA GLY A 197 -15.20 8.03 4.98
C GLY A 197 -14.00 8.06 4.05
N THR A 198 -13.98 7.23 2.99
CA THR A 198 -12.88 7.19 2.01
C THR A 198 -13.39 7.41 0.58
N GLU A 199 -12.54 8.03 -0.25
CA GLU A 199 -12.84 8.22 -1.69
C GLU A 199 -12.17 7.16 -2.57
N LYS A 200 -11.03 6.60 -2.13
CA LYS A 200 -10.16 5.73 -2.93
C LYS A 200 -10.00 4.30 -2.37
N SER A 201 -10.58 4.00 -1.21
CA SER A 201 -10.48 2.66 -0.61
C SER A 201 -11.76 1.86 -0.89
N TYR A 202 -11.64 0.82 -1.69
CA TYR A 202 -12.77 -0.03 -2.07
C TYR A 202 -12.89 -1.22 -1.11
N SER A 203 -14.12 -1.53 -0.68
CA SER A 203 -14.45 -2.69 0.15
C SER A 203 -14.84 -3.91 -0.68
N SER A 204 -15.52 -3.67 -1.79
CA SER A 204 -15.92 -4.71 -2.74
C SER A 204 -16.15 -4.12 -4.13
N PHE A 205 -16.03 -4.96 -5.16
CA PHE A 205 -16.44 -4.63 -6.52
C PHE A 205 -17.11 -5.81 -7.17
N MET A 206 -18.11 -5.51 -8.00
CA MET A 206 -18.93 -6.48 -8.70
C MET A 206 -19.26 -6.00 -10.10
N SER A 207 -19.12 -6.88 -11.09
CA SER A 207 -19.52 -6.65 -12.46
C SER A 207 -20.83 -7.40 -12.74
N LYS A 208 -21.87 -6.69 -13.09
CA LYS A 208 -23.12 -7.28 -13.59
C LYS A 208 -23.01 -7.41 -15.09
N VAL A 209 -23.00 -8.63 -15.59
CA VAL A 209 -22.78 -8.90 -17.00
C VAL A 209 -23.92 -9.72 -17.59
N THR A 210 -24.17 -9.54 -18.91
CA THR A 210 -24.97 -10.44 -19.71
C THR A 210 -24.05 -11.23 -20.62
N VAL A 211 -24.11 -12.57 -20.55
CA VAL A 211 -23.44 -13.47 -21.46
C VAL A 211 -24.37 -13.70 -22.65
N ILE A 212 -23.87 -13.47 -23.87
CA ILE A 212 -24.63 -13.57 -25.12
C ILE A 212 -23.96 -14.64 -25.99
N GLY A 213 -24.65 -15.74 -26.21
CA GLY A 213 -24.20 -16.90 -26.99
C GLY A 213 -25.39 -17.73 -27.47
N GLU A 214 -25.27 -19.03 -27.44
CA GLU A 214 -26.40 -19.96 -27.74
C GLU A 214 -27.55 -19.73 -26.74
N GLU A 215 -27.23 -19.47 -25.48
CA GLU A 215 -28.15 -19.03 -24.46
C GLU A 215 -27.69 -17.65 -23.94
N THR A 216 -28.66 -16.78 -23.67
CA THR A 216 -28.38 -15.45 -23.10
C THR A 216 -28.86 -15.43 -21.65
N PHE A 217 -27.95 -15.07 -20.73
CA PHE A 217 -28.27 -15.01 -19.31
C PHE A 217 -27.45 -13.90 -18.61
N ASP A 218 -27.97 -13.39 -17.49
CA ASP A 218 -27.31 -12.43 -16.64
C ASP A 218 -26.51 -13.14 -15.54
N TYR A 219 -25.35 -12.56 -15.18
CA TYR A 219 -24.48 -13.09 -14.16
C TYR A 219 -23.73 -11.98 -13.41
N ASP A 220 -23.53 -12.18 -12.11
CA ASP A 220 -22.77 -11.25 -11.27
C ASP A 220 -21.38 -11.83 -10.99
N ILE A 221 -20.32 -11.11 -11.42
CA ILE A 221 -18.92 -11.50 -11.19
C ILE A 221 -18.35 -10.63 -10.07
N TYR A 222 -17.97 -11.27 -8.96
CA TYR A 222 -17.35 -10.58 -7.82
C TYR A 222 -16.34 -11.49 -7.12
N MET A 223 -15.74 -11.05 -6.03
CA MET A 223 -14.70 -11.81 -5.30
C MET A 223 -15.21 -13.22 -4.92
N ASN A 224 -14.49 -14.25 -5.37
CA ASN A 224 -14.82 -15.67 -5.19
C ASN A 224 -16.11 -16.15 -5.87
N HIS A 225 -16.77 -15.31 -6.68
CA HIS A 225 -17.92 -15.67 -7.48
C HIS A 225 -17.60 -15.47 -8.96
N ILE A 226 -17.09 -16.54 -9.59
CA ILE A 226 -16.53 -16.51 -10.94
C ILE A 226 -17.57 -16.97 -11.97
N LEU A 227 -17.56 -16.36 -13.15
CA LEU A 227 -18.32 -16.84 -14.28
C LEU A 227 -17.58 -18.02 -14.94
N ASN A 228 -18.23 -19.19 -15.01
CA ASN A 228 -17.76 -20.33 -15.78
C ASN A 228 -18.68 -20.54 -16.99
N HIS A 229 -18.17 -20.34 -18.20
CA HIS A 229 -18.95 -20.55 -19.42
C HIS A 229 -18.07 -21.10 -20.56
N SER A 230 -18.54 -22.13 -21.25
CA SER A 230 -17.83 -22.75 -22.39
C SER A 230 -16.36 -23.09 -22.15
N GLY A 231 -16.00 -23.49 -20.92
CA GLY A 231 -14.61 -23.81 -20.50
C GLY A 231 -13.77 -22.62 -20.13
N TYR A 232 -14.27 -21.39 -20.29
CA TYR A 232 -13.63 -20.17 -19.84
C TYR A 232 -14.07 -19.81 -18.44
N ARG A 233 -13.14 -19.32 -17.63
CA ARG A 233 -13.36 -18.89 -16.25
C ARG A 233 -12.96 -17.43 -16.10
N PHE A 234 -13.91 -16.57 -15.75
CA PHE A 234 -13.72 -15.12 -15.62
C PHE A 234 -13.71 -14.73 -14.16
N PHE A 235 -12.66 -14.00 -13.79
CA PHE A 235 -12.43 -13.51 -12.43
C PHE A 235 -12.41 -11.99 -12.45
N GLN A 236 -13.03 -11.35 -11.47
CA GLN A 236 -12.89 -9.91 -11.27
C GLN A 236 -11.44 -9.58 -10.89
N ALA A 237 -10.70 -8.93 -11.78
CA ALA A 237 -9.28 -8.59 -11.57
C ALA A 237 -9.09 -7.13 -11.20
N SER A 238 -9.66 -6.20 -11.99
CA SER A 238 -9.53 -4.77 -11.81
C SER A 238 -10.72 -4.05 -12.45
N PHE A 239 -10.70 -2.74 -12.52
CA PHE A 239 -11.72 -1.90 -13.14
C PHE A 239 -11.08 -0.60 -13.65
N ASP A 240 -11.78 0.13 -14.51
CA ASP A 240 -11.30 1.38 -15.06
C ASP A 240 -11.37 2.51 -14.03
N PRO A 241 -10.46 3.51 -14.10
CA PRO A 241 -10.43 4.61 -13.13
C PRO A 241 -11.70 5.44 -13.02
N ASP A 242 -12.55 5.42 -14.05
CA ASP A 242 -13.85 6.10 -14.09
C ASP A 242 -15.00 5.30 -13.46
N GLU A 243 -14.70 4.11 -12.91
CA GLU A 243 -15.64 3.17 -12.28
C GLU A 243 -16.79 2.72 -13.22
N LYS A 244 -16.59 2.78 -14.56
CA LYS A 244 -17.60 2.38 -15.56
C LYS A 244 -17.23 1.14 -16.33
N GLY A 245 -15.96 0.78 -16.34
CA GLY A 245 -15.43 -0.40 -17.01
C GLY A 245 -14.93 -1.44 -16.04
N THR A 246 -14.81 -2.68 -16.52
CA THR A 246 -14.28 -3.80 -15.75
C THR A 246 -13.18 -4.54 -16.49
N ILE A 247 -12.18 -4.98 -15.76
CA ILE A 247 -11.10 -5.81 -16.27
C ILE A 247 -11.22 -7.18 -15.63
N LEU A 248 -11.54 -8.18 -16.47
CA LEU A 248 -11.68 -9.56 -16.06
C LEU A 248 -10.44 -10.37 -16.42
N SER A 249 -9.91 -11.12 -15.48
CA SER A 249 -8.90 -12.13 -15.76
C SER A 249 -9.58 -13.40 -16.28
N VAL A 250 -9.07 -13.95 -17.37
CA VAL A 250 -9.65 -15.11 -18.04
C VAL A 250 -8.71 -16.30 -17.97
N ASN A 251 -9.20 -17.43 -17.54
CA ASN A 251 -8.48 -18.71 -17.58
C ASN A 251 -9.23 -19.71 -18.47
N TYR A 252 -8.49 -20.33 -19.40
CA TYR A 252 -8.96 -21.42 -20.24
C TYR A 252 -7.93 -22.55 -20.16
N ASP A 253 -7.99 -23.32 -19.07
CA ASP A 253 -7.09 -24.45 -18.82
C ASP A 253 -7.87 -25.62 -18.21
N PHE A 254 -8.45 -26.42 -19.05
CA PHE A 254 -9.20 -27.60 -18.63
C PHE A 254 -8.29 -28.66 -18.00
N TYR A 255 -7.15 -28.95 -18.65
CA TYR A 255 -6.28 -30.03 -18.19
C TYR A 255 -5.56 -29.70 -16.90
N GLY A 256 -5.03 -28.49 -16.76
CA GLY A 256 -4.41 -28.06 -15.51
C GLY A 256 -5.39 -28.01 -14.35
N THR A 257 -6.61 -27.56 -14.62
CA THR A 257 -7.68 -27.56 -13.61
C THR A 257 -8.05 -29.00 -13.23
N LEU A 258 -8.22 -29.90 -14.18
CA LEU A 258 -8.55 -31.32 -13.94
C LEU A 258 -7.47 -32.02 -13.11
N ILE A 259 -6.21 -31.86 -13.49
CA ILE A 259 -5.07 -32.46 -12.77
C ILE A 259 -5.02 -31.93 -11.33
N THR A 260 -5.25 -30.63 -11.14
CA THR A 260 -5.27 -30.00 -9.82
C THR A 260 -6.37 -30.61 -8.93
N TYR A 261 -7.59 -30.76 -9.45
CA TYR A 261 -8.69 -31.36 -8.68
C TYR A 261 -8.46 -32.85 -8.40
N ILE A 262 -7.89 -33.60 -9.35
CA ILE A 262 -7.46 -34.99 -9.10
C ILE A 262 -6.40 -35.03 -8.01
N GLY A 263 -5.42 -34.11 -8.03
CA GLY A 263 -4.40 -34.00 -7.00
C GLY A 263 -5.00 -33.72 -5.61
N TYR A 264 -5.93 -32.80 -5.50
CA TYR A 264 -6.65 -32.56 -4.25
C TYR A 264 -7.46 -33.78 -3.79
N PHE A 265 -8.17 -34.42 -4.68
CA PHE A 265 -8.93 -35.61 -4.36
C PHE A 265 -8.05 -36.75 -3.84
N LEU A 266 -6.91 -37.01 -4.48
CA LEU A 266 -5.94 -38.01 -4.03
C LEU A 266 -5.33 -37.65 -2.69
N LEU A 267 -5.05 -36.36 -2.46
CA LEU A 267 -4.54 -35.84 -1.20
C LEU A 267 -5.55 -36.05 -0.07
N TYR A 268 -6.84 -35.74 -0.31
CA TYR A 268 -7.89 -35.97 0.68
C TYR A 268 -8.08 -37.47 0.99
N ILE A 269 -8.07 -38.31 -0.04
CA ILE A 269 -8.14 -39.79 0.13
C ILE A 269 -6.93 -40.29 0.92
N GLY A 270 -5.73 -39.78 0.59
CA GLY A 270 -4.51 -40.11 1.32
C GLY A 270 -4.58 -39.74 2.79
N LEU A 271 -5.02 -38.52 3.10
CA LEU A 271 -5.21 -38.05 4.47
C LEU A 271 -6.27 -38.86 5.24
N LEU A 272 -7.41 -39.16 4.60
CA LEU A 272 -8.44 -40.02 5.18
C LEU A 272 -7.94 -41.46 5.33
N GLY A 273 -7.18 -41.96 4.34
CA GLY A 273 -6.58 -43.29 4.38
C GLY A 273 -5.62 -43.48 5.56
N ILE A 274 -4.85 -42.46 5.88
CA ILE A 274 -3.95 -42.46 7.06
C ILE A 274 -4.78 -42.60 8.37
N MET A 275 -6.00 -42.03 8.41
CA MET A 275 -6.86 -42.16 9.59
C MET A 275 -7.46 -43.54 9.77
N PHE A 276 -7.85 -44.20 8.67
CA PHE A 276 -8.69 -45.40 8.72
C PHE A 276 -7.99 -46.69 8.31
N PHE A 277 -6.97 -46.63 7.46
CA PHE A 277 -6.32 -47.81 6.88
C PHE A 277 -4.86 -47.98 7.32
N GLY A 278 -4.49 -49.26 7.58
CA GLY A 278 -3.11 -49.69 7.80
C GLY A 278 -2.64 -49.71 9.26
N LYS A 279 -1.35 -50.05 9.43
CA LYS A 279 -0.63 -49.93 10.70
C LYS A 279 -0.17 -48.48 10.82
N THR A 280 -1.13 -47.59 11.04
CA THR A 280 -0.83 -46.16 11.15
C THR A 280 -0.54 -45.82 12.61
N ARG A 281 0.25 -44.82 12.82
CA ARG A 281 0.61 -44.29 14.14
C ARG A 281 -0.62 -43.88 14.98
N PHE A 282 -1.70 -43.48 14.33
CA PHE A 282 -2.99 -43.21 14.99
C PHE A 282 -3.56 -44.47 15.67
N LYS A 283 -3.42 -45.65 15.03
CA LYS A 283 -3.85 -46.91 15.58
C LYS A 283 -2.95 -47.37 16.73
N ASP A 284 -1.62 -47.16 16.58
CA ASP A 284 -0.65 -47.44 17.65
C ASP A 284 -0.83 -46.47 18.82
N LEU A 285 -1.10 -45.18 18.58
CA LEU A 285 -1.46 -44.21 19.62
C LEU A 285 -2.76 -44.58 20.34
N ALA A 286 -3.81 -45.00 19.60
CA ALA A 286 -5.05 -45.47 20.21
C ALA A 286 -4.82 -46.68 21.12
N GLN A 287 -4.01 -47.66 20.70
CA GLN A 287 -3.62 -48.81 21.53
C GLN A 287 -2.75 -48.41 22.71
N GLN A 288 -1.85 -47.43 22.56
CA GLN A 288 -1.04 -46.90 23.65
C GLN A 288 -1.88 -46.08 24.63
N LEU A 289 -2.88 -45.35 24.15
CA LEU A 289 -3.85 -44.61 24.99
C LEU A 289 -4.68 -45.53 25.85
N GLU A 290 -5.10 -46.71 25.35
CA GLU A 290 -5.73 -47.73 26.15
C GLU A 290 -4.78 -48.31 27.23
N LYS A 291 -3.52 -48.57 26.86
CA LYS A 291 -2.49 -49.00 27.81
C LYS A 291 -2.17 -47.91 28.88
N VAL A 292 -2.22 -46.64 28.48
CA VAL A 292 -1.98 -45.49 29.38
C VAL A 292 -3.18 -45.24 30.27
N LYS A 293 -4.43 -45.46 29.80
CA LYS A 293 -5.64 -45.42 30.65
C LYS A 293 -5.54 -46.39 31.82
N LEU A 294 -5.01 -47.58 31.59
CA LEU A 294 -4.77 -48.58 32.63
C LEU A 294 -3.58 -48.24 33.57
N LYS A 295 -2.58 -47.45 33.08
CA LYS A 295 -1.45 -46.97 33.90
C LYS A 295 -1.73 -45.62 34.61
N LYS A 296 -2.73 -44.85 34.17
CA LYS A 296 -3.04 -43.52 34.72
C LYS A 296 -3.51 -43.53 36.17
N GLN A 297 -4.07 -44.63 36.64
CA GLN A 297 -4.43 -44.78 38.07
C GLN A 297 -3.21 -44.86 39.03
N LYS A 298 -1.99 -45.17 38.51
CA LYS A 298 -0.75 -45.21 39.30
C LYS A 298 0.16 -43.99 39.15
N LEU A 299 0.01 -43.19 38.08
CA LEU A 299 0.94 -42.07 37.77
C LEU A 299 0.48 -40.71 38.30
N THR A 300 -0.79 -40.54 38.62
CA THR A 300 -1.34 -39.28 39.16
C THR A 300 -0.69 -38.88 40.50
N LEU A 301 -0.15 -39.84 41.22
CA LEU A 301 0.50 -39.61 42.53
C LEU A 301 1.93 -39.08 42.38
N ILE A 302 2.63 -39.40 41.29
CA ILE A 302 4.04 -39.01 41.05
C ILE A 302 4.16 -37.63 40.43
N LEU A 303 3.20 -37.22 39.58
CA LEU A 303 3.21 -35.92 38.92
C LEU A 303 2.90 -34.74 39.86
N LEU A 304 2.19 -35.00 40.97
CA LEU A 304 1.95 -33.99 42.00
C LEU A 304 3.19 -33.68 42.85
N LEU A 305 4.19 -34.58 42.87
CA LEU A 305 5.45 -34.39 43.62
C LEU A 305 6.55 -33.67 42.80
N VAL A 306 6.46 -33.65 41.45
CA VAL A 306 7.49 -33.03 40.56
C VAL A 306 7.17 -31.60 40.17
N SER A 307 5.92 -31.14 40.34
CA SER A 307 5.51 -29.78 39.99
C SER A 307 5.97 -28.68 40.98
N GLY A 308 6.68 -29.07 42.04
CA GLY A 308 7.12 -28.14 43.10
C GLY A 308 8.51 -27.50 42.93
N THR A 309 9.29 -27.85 41.92
CA THR A 309 10.73 -27.48 41.92
C THR A 309 11.28 -26.80 40.67
N VAL A 310 10.47 -26.20 39.79
CA VAL A 310 11.01 -25.46 38.65
C VAL A 310 10.44 -24.05 38.59
N PHE A 311 10.86 -23.20 39.52
CA PHE A 311 10.92 -21.78 39.36
C PHE A 311 12.31 -21.30 39.76
N SER A 312 13.23 -21.36 38.81
CA SER A 312 14.49 -20.62 38.88
C SER A 312 14.32 -19.32 38.11
N GLN A 313 14.20 -18.24 38.86
CA GLN A 313 14.30 -16.87 38.33
C GLN A 313 15.78 -16.56 38.09
N GLU A 314 16.19 -16.44 36.84
CA GLU A 314 17.41 -15.73 36.51
C GLU A 314 17.18 -14.23 36.67
N LYS A 315 17.77 -13.65 37.70
CA LYS A 315 17.95 -12.19 37.84
C LYS A 315 18.98 -11.73 36.82
N HIS A 316 18.52 -11.11 35.76
CA HIS A 316 19.39 -10.28 34.93
C HIS A 316 19.53 -8.89 35.58
N ASN A 317 20.72 -8.60 36.09
CA ASN A 317 21.12 -7.25 36.47
C ASN A 317 21.20 -6.38 35.19
N HIS A 318 20.26 -5.50 35.01
CA HIS A 318 20.36 -4.39 34.07
C HIS A 318 20.79 -3.13 34.80
N GLN A 319 21.78 -2.41 34.25
CA GLN A 319 22.10 -1.05 34.62
C GLN A 319 20.82 -0.21 34.65
N GLU A 320 20.50 0.36 35.79
CA GLU A 320 19.38 1.26 35.99
C GLU A 320 19.64 2.56 35.21
N ASN A 321 19.09 2.67 34.01
CA ASN A 321 18.93 3.93 33.31
C ASN A 321 17.61 4.57 33.79
N ASN A 322 17.48 5.90 33.67
CA ASN A 322 16.30 6.71 34.04
C ASN A 322 14.94 6.17 33.52
N TRP A 323 14.94 5.18 32.64
CA TRP A 323 13.77 4.48 32.09
C TRP A 323 12.97 3.72 33.12
N SER A 324 13.60 3.20 34.19
CA SER A 324 12.91 2.45 35.24
C SER A 324 11.89 3.31 36.01
N GLN A 325 12.18 4.60 36.12
CA GLN A 325 11.28 5.55 36.78
C GLN A 325 10.04 5.84 35.92
N VAL A 326 10.23 6.08 34.60
CA VAL A 326 9.10 6.33 33.67
C VAL A 326 8.24 5.09 33.53
N ASP A 327 8.82 3.90 33.41
CA ASP A 327 8.10 2.63 33.42
C ASP A 327 7.23 2.47 34.68
N SER A 328 7.79 2.79 35.85
CA SER A 328 7.06 2.71 37.12
C SER A 328 5.89 3.70 37.18
N ILE A 329 6.07 4.91 36.65
CA ILE A 329 5.01 5.91 36.57
C ILE A 329 3.87 5.40 35.67
N ILE A 330 4.18 4.84 34.50
CA ILE A 330 3.17 4.30 33.57
C ILE A 330 2.41 3.14 34.19
N ILE A 331 3.11 2.20 34.86
CA ILE A 331 2.49 1.05 35.49
C ILE A 331 1.60 1.47 36.64
N ASN A 332 2.08 2.36 37.53
CA ASN A 332 1.34 2.80 38.70
C ASN A 332 0.12 3.68 38.34
N ASN A 333 0.22 4.45 37.22
CA ASN A 333 -0.87 5.28 36.72
C ASN A 333 -1.71 4.57 35.64
N SER A 334 -1.55 3.25 35.50
CA SER A 334 -2.33 2.48 34.53
C SER A 334 -3.78 2.29 35.01
N VAL A 335 -4.69 2.40 34.06
CA VAL A 335 -6.12 2.15 34.29
C VAL A 335 -6.35 0.65 34.53
N ASP A 336 -7.36 0.32 35.34
CA ASP A 336 -7.78 -1.08 35.53
C ASP A 336 -8.07 -1.77 34.20
N LYS A 337 -7.74 -3.06 34.17
CA LYS A 337 -7.86 -3.87 32.98
C LYS A 337 -9.29 -3.96 32.44
N VAL A 338 -10.27 -4.06 33.33
CA VAL A 338 -11.70 -4.20 32.94
C VAL A 338 -12.17 -2.89 32.27
N HIS A 339 -11.84 -1.75 32.88
CA HIS A 339 -12.21 -0.44 32.31
C HIS A 339 -11.46 -0.16 30.99
N ALA A 340 -10.20 -0.56 30.87
CA ALA A 340 -9.46 -0.46 29.61
C ALA A 340 -10.06 -1.36 28.51
N GLU A 341 -10.56 -2.56 28.83
CA GLU A 341 -11.29 -3.42 27.89
C GLU A 341 -12.63 -2.78 27.46
N GLU A 342 -13.32 -2.03 28.34
CA GLU A 342 -14.50 -1.23 28.00
C GLU A 342 -14.15 -0.11 27.00
N PHE A 343 -13.08 0.64 27.23
CA PHE A 343 -12.54 1.62 26.29
C PHE A 343 -12.17 0.97 24.94
N GLY A 344 -11.54 -0.20 24.98
CA GLY A 344 -11.21 -1.00 23.80
C GLY A 344 -12.43 -1.44 22.98
N SER A 345 -13.63 -1.43 23.56
CA SER A 345 -14.89 -1.78 22.87
C SER A 345 -15.47 -0.66 22.02
N LEU A 346 -14.99 0.59 22.17
CA LEU A 346 -15.36 1.69 21.27
C LEU A 346 -15.01 1.33 19.82
N VAL A 347 -15.81 1.81 18.88
CA VAL A 347 -15.51 1.63 17.45
C VAL A 347 -14.71 2.81 16.95
N ILE A 348 -13.70 2.53 16.13
CA ILE A 348 -12.95 3.54 15.39
C ILE A 348 -13.06 3.31 13.89
N GLN A 349 -12.95 4.38 13.12
CA GLN A 349 -12.71 4.33 11.69
C GLN A 349 -11.21 4.41 11.45
N ASP A 350 -10.60 3.36 10.88
CA ASP A 350 -9.18 3.39 10.58
C ASP A 350 -8.85 4.25 9.34
N SER A 351 -7.58 4.41 9.02
CA SER A 351 -7.14 5.21 7.88
C SER A 351 -7.65 4.68 6.53
N GLY A 352 -7.96 3.40 6.43
CA GLY A 352 -8.56 2.76 5.26
C GLY A 352 -10.09 2.80 5.25
N GLY A 353 -10.72 3.43 6.26
CA GLY A 353 -12.18 3.55 6.39
C GLY A 353 -12.87 2.34 7.06
N ARG A 354 -12.13 1.28 7.38
CA ARG A 354 -12.71 0.11 8.07
C ARG A 354 -13.15 0.48 9.47
N MET A 355 -14.39 0.10 9.80
CA MET A 355 -14.95 0.19 11.15
C MET A 355 -14.52 -1.03 11.97
N LYS A 356 -13.78 -0.81 13.05
CA LYS A 356 -13.26 -1.88 13.91
C LYS A 356 -13.25 -1.47 15.40
N PRO A 357 -13.27 -2.44 16.34
CA PRO A 357 -13.08 -2.13 17.74
C PRO A 357 -11.71 -1.48 17.97
N LEU A 358 -11.65 -0.54 18.91
CA LEU A 358 -10.39 0.08 19.32
C LEU A 358 -9.39 -0.97 19.85
N ASN A 359 -9.87 -2.03 20.50
CA ASN A 359 -9.07 -3.20 20.91
C ASN A 359 -8.28 -3.81 19.75
N THR A 360 -8.90 -3.97 18.57
CA THR A 360 -8.20 -4.47 17.37
C THR A 360 -7.07 -3.53 16.98
N PHE A 361 -7.34 -2.23 16.96
CA PHE A 361 -6.32 -1.23 16.65
C PHE A 361 -5.19 -1.22 17.69
N SER A 362 -5.50 -1.22 18.98
CA SER A 362 -4.54 -1.25 20.09
C SER A 362 -3.59 -2.45 19.98
N SER A 363 -4.17 -3.63 19.71
CA SER A 363 -3.41 -4.88 19.52
C SER A 363 -2.52 -4.85 18.27
N GLU A 364 -3.03 -4.32 17.16
CA GLU A 364 -2.26 -4.16 15.91
C GLU A 364 -1.12 -3.14 16.09
N LEU A 365 -1.38 -2.01 16.73
CA LEU A 365 -0.38 -0.98 17.03
C LEU A 365 0.78 -1.57 17.82
N LEU A 366 0.46 -2.22 18.95
CA LEU A 366 1.47 -2.74 19.86
C LEU A 366 2.30 -3.84 19.17
N ARG A 367 1.67 -4.76 18.46
CA ARG A 367 2.36 -5.80 17.68
C ARG A 367 3.24 -5.24 16.56
N LYS A 368 2.75 -4.23 15.83
CA LYS A 368 3.52 -3.61 14.74
C LYS A 368 4.72 -2.84 15.26
N VAL A 369 4.56 -2.08 16.34
CA VAL A 369 5.63 -1.25 16.92
C VAL A 369 6.62 -2.08 17.73
N SER A 370 6.15 -2.91 18.67
CA SER A 370 6.99 -3.60 19.67
C SER A 370 7.25 -5.09 19.37
N LYS A 371 6.53 -5.71 18.42
CA LYS A 371 6.52 -7.16 18.20
C LYS A 371 6.02 -7.95 19.42
N SER A 372 5.28 -7.31 20.32
CA SER A 372 4.69 -7.91 21.52
C SER A 372 3.21 -7.57 21.60
N ASP A 373 2.43 -8.40 22.29
CA ASP A 373 1.01 -8.18 22.56
C ASP A 373 0.77 -7.43 23.88
N THR A 374 1.84 -7.23 24.66
CA THR A 374 1.83 -6.56 25.95
C THR A 374 3.03 -5.63 26.09
N TYR A 375 2.91 -4.62 26.92
CA TYR A 375 4.03 -3.81 27.41
C TYR A 375 4.17 -4.03 28.92
N LYS A 376 5.25 -4.71 29.33
CA LYS A 376 5.40 -5.15 30.74
C LYS A 376 4.16 -5.97 31.18
N SER A 377 3.46 -5.51 32.24
CA SER A 377 2.22 -6.12 32.75
C SER A 377 0.95 -5.61 32.06
N LEU A 378 1.05 -4.58 31.20
CA LEU A 378 -0.10 -3.91 30.57
C LEU A 378 -0.53 -4.61 29.29
N ASN A 379 -1.84 -4.80 29.12
CA ASN A 379 -2.40 -5.26 27.85
C ASN A 379 -2.48 -4.11 26.82
N ALA A 380 -2.81 -4.42 25.56
CA ALA A 380 -2.84 -3.45 24.46
C ALA A 380 -3.83 -2.29 24.72
N ASP A 381 -4.97 -2.54 25.32
CA ASP A 381 -5.98 -1.51 25.62
C ASP A 381 -5.50 -0.58 26.75
N GLN A 382 -4.84 -1.11 27.78
CA GLN A 382 -4.22 -0.31 28.83
C GLN A 382 -3.09 0.56 28.27
N VAL A 383 -2.26 0.03 27.37
CA VAL A 383 -1.21 0.77 26.68
C VAL A 383 -1.81 1.91 25.84
N MET A 384 -2.84 1.62 25.04
CA MET A 384 -3.49 2.62 24.19
C MET A 384 -4.13 3.73 25.02
N LEU A 385 -4.81 3.36 26.10
CA LEU A 385 -5.43 4.33 27.02
C LEU A 385 -4.37 5.18 27.73
N SER A 386 -3.24 4.59 28.14
CA SER A 386 -2.11 5.30 28.71
C SER A 386 -1.46 6.27 27.70
N ILE A 387 -1.29 5.87 26.43
CA ILE A 387 -0.81 6.76 25.34
C ILE A 387 -1.76 7.95 25.17
N THR A 388 -3.07 7.68 25.19
CA THR A 388 -4.09 8.72 25.00
C THR A 388 -4.16 9.69 26.20
N LYS A 389 -4.01 9.18 27.42
CA LYS A 389 -4.06 9.95 28.66
C LYS A 389 -2.80 10.77 28.89
N ASP A 390 -1.62 10.16 28.76
CA ASP A 390 -0.32 10.73 29.10
C ASP A 390 0.68 10.62 27.92
N PRO A 391 0.40 11.24 26.75
CA PRO A 391 1.16 11.04 25.51
C PRO A 391 2.64 11.41 25.64
N VAL A 392 2.98 12.42 26.46
CA VAL A 392 4.34 12.93 26.63
C VAL A 392 5.30 11.86 27.20
N LEU A 393 4.80 10.99 28.07
CA LEU A 393 5.61 9.92 28.65
C LEU A 393 6.06 8.92 27.58
N TRP A 394 5.23 8.66 26.58
CA TRP A 394 5.47 7.65 25.54
C TRP A 394 6.50 8.06 24.49
N TYR A 395 6.86 9.34 24.40
CA TYR A 395 7.99 9.78 23.56
C TYR A 395 9.33 9.18 24.03
N ASN A 396 9.46 8.95 25.34
CA ASN A 396 10.69 8.51 25.97
C ASN A 396 10.74 6.99 26.20
N ILE A 397 9.67 6.25 25.96
CA ILE A 397 9.61 4.82 26.21
C ILE A 397 10.27 4.03 25.08
N PRO A 398 11.24 3.13 25.35
CA PRO A 398 11.86 2.27 24.34
C PRO A 398 10.93 1.13 23.95
N ILE A 399 9.95 1.42 23.08
CA ILE A 399 8.93 0.47 22.63
C ILE A 399 9.10 0.06 21.16
N ILE A 400 9.83 0.85 20.36
CA ILE A 400 10.01 0.60 18.93
C ILE A 400 11.02 -0.52 18.73
N TYR A 401 10.55 -1.68 18.24
CA TYR A 401 11.40 -2.85 18.00
C TYR A 401 12.35 -2.62 16.82
N LEU A 402 13.65 -2.83 17.07
CA LEU A 402 14.73 -2.77 16.10
C LEU A 402 15.09 -4.18 15.64
N LYS A 403 14.99 -4.45 14.34
CA LYS A 403 15.31 -5.75 13.77
C LYS A 403 16.78 -6.10 14.02
N ARG A 404 17.06 -7.37 14.30
CA ARG A 404 18.45 -7.87 14.47
C ARG A 404 19.19 -7.87 13.12
N GLY A 405 20.50 -7.65 13.16
CA GLY A 405 21.37 -7.73 11.97
C GLY A 405 21.58 -6.39 11.25
N ASN A 406 20.82 -5.33 11.55
CA ASN A 406 21.08 -4.01 11.00
C ASN A 406 21.74 -3.09 12.05
N ASP A 407 23.07 -3.19 12.16
CA ASP A 407 23.84 -2.37 13.11
C ASP A 407 23.93 -0.90 12.68
N SER A 408 23.82 -0.63 11.38
CA SER A 408 23.86 0.74 10.86
C SER A 408 22.64 1.56 11.30
N LEU A 409 21.46 0.97 11.33
CA LEU A 409 20.27 1.61 11.87
C LEU A 409 20.48 2.04 13.34
N ARG A 410 21.02 1.12 14.16
CA ARG A 410 21.33 1.42 15.58
C ARG A 410 22.37 2.51 15.73
N LYS A 411 23.41 2.50 14.90
CA LYS A 411 24.46 3.54 14.89
C LYS A 411 23.88 4.91 14.54
N VAL A 412 23.00 5.00 13.55
CA VAL A 412 22.34 6.26 13.12
C VAL A 412 21.53 6.87 14.25
N ILE A 413 20.79 6.06 15.01
CA ILE A 413 19.96 6.56 16.13
C ILE A 413 20.72 6.64 17.46
N GLY A 414 22.01 6.27 17.50
CA GLY A 414 22.83 6.33 18.72
C GLY A 414 22.58 5.22 19.73
N ARG A 415 22.09 4.05 19.26
CA ARG A 415 21.80 2.92 20.13
C ARG A 415 22.84 1.78 19.99
N ASN A 416 23.07 1.05 21.09
CA ASN A 416 24.00 -0.06 21.13
C ASN A 416 23.52 -1.25 20.27
N LYS A 417 24.46 -2.05 19.75
CA LYS A 417 24.17 -3.23 18.91
C LYS A 417 23.29 -4.27 19.61
N LYS A 418 23.32 -4.37 20.94
CA LYS A 418 22.56 -5.34 21.74
C LYS A 418 21.13 -4.87 22.05
N GLU A 419 20.84 -3.57 21.92
CA GLU A 419 19.54 -3.03 22.23
C GLU A 419 18.49 -3.45 21.20
N LYS A 420 17.38 -3.96 21.73
CA LYS A 420 16.26 -4.46 20.91
C LYS A 420 15.21 -3.42 20.64
N TYR A 421 15.15 -2.36 21.44
CA TYR A 421 14.13 -1.35 21.40
C TYR A 421 14.74 0.04 21.41
N ALA A 422 14.06 0.99 20.79
CA ALA A 422 14.37 2.41 20.81
C ALA A 422 13.14 3.22 21.24
N ALA A 423 13.37 4.39 21.83
CA ALA A 423 12.33 5.36 22.11
C ALA A 423 12.09 6.26 20.89
N PHE A 424 10.93 6.91 20.83
CA PHE A 424 10.62 7.85 19.76
C PHE A 424 11.66 8.97 19.65
N VAL A 425 12.09 9.54 20.77
CA VAL A 425 13.08 10.62 20.81
C VAL A 425 14.44 10.24 20.23
N ASP A 426 14.81 8.98 20.22
CA ASP A 426 16.10 8.52 19.70
C ASP A 426 16.25 8.77 18.19
N PHE A 427 15.13 8.88 17.49
CA PHE A 427 15.09 9.12 16.04
C PHE A 427 15.27 10.58 15.65
N PHE A 428 15.40 11.48 16.62
CA PHE A 428 15.61 12.90 16.38
C PHE A 428 16.93 13.35 16.98
N ASP A 429 17.57 14.34 16.36
CA ASP A 429 18.75 15.01 16.89
C ASP A 429 18.35 16.15 17.86
N ASP A 430 19.35 16.77 18.49
CA ASP A 430 19.13 17.87 19.44
C ASP A 430 18.49 19.12 18.78
N LYS A 431 18.48 19.19 17.45
CA LYS A 431 17.85 20.26 16.67
C LYS A 431 16.45 19.89 16.19
N GLY A 432 15.98 18.66 16.51
CA GLY A 432 14.69 18.15 16.08
C GLY A 432 14.67 17.56 14.67
N ASN A 433 15.81 17.38 13.99
CA ASN A 433 15.86 16.77 12.67
C ASN A 433 15.74 15.24 12.78
N TYR A 434 15.04 14.66 11.82
CA TYR A 434 14.85 13.20 11.75
C TYR A 434 16.11 12.50 11.26
N LYS A 435 16.75 11.69 12.11
CA LYS A 435 18.03 11.03 11.83
C LYS A 435 17.99 10.05 10.66
N LEU A 436 16.82 9.46 10.34
CA LEU A 436 16.70 8.49 9.26
C LEU A 436 16.49 9.15 7.88
N ALA A 437 16.24 10.45 7.78
CA ALA A 437 15.83 11.14 6.55
C ALA A 437 16.73 10.82 5.35
N LYS A 438 18.06 10.94 5.51
CA LYS A 438 19.03 10.66 4.43
C LYS A 438 18.98 9.21 3.93
N ASN A 439 18.85 8.25 4.84
CA ASN A 439 18.80 6.83 4.49
C ASN A 439 17.47 6.44 3.84
N LEU A 440 16.39 7.08 4.27
CA LEU A 440 15.05 6.88 3.70
C LEU A 440 14.94 7.46 2.29
N GLU A 441 15.52 8.63 2.03
CA GLU A 441 15.56 9.19 0.68
C GLU A 441 16.18 8.21 -0.32
N THR A 442 17.30 7.59 0.05
CA THR A 442 17.94 6.55 -0.77
C THR A 442 17.07 5.30 -0.90
N ALA A 443 16.48 4.84 0.22
CA ALA A 443 15.69 3.62 0.25
C ALA A 443 14.37 3.72 -0.55
N TYR A 444 13.71 4.88 -0.55
CA TYR A 444 12.48 5.09 -1.32
C TYR A 444 12.72 5.34 -2.82
N LYS A 445 13.92 5.80 -3.20
CA LYS A 445 14.30 5.93 -4.61
C LYS A 445 14.72 4.59 -5.24
N SER A 446 15.02 3.58 -4.44
CA SER A 446 15.43 2.25 -4.91
C SER A 446 14.23 1.47 -5.44
N PHE A 447 14.26 1.08 -6.71
CA PHE A 447 13.22 0.24 -7.34
C PHE A 447 13.10 -1.14 -6.67
N LEU A 448 14.23 -1.73 -6.26
CA LEU A 448 14.30 -2.99 -5.53
C LEU A 448 15.08 -2.80 -4.22
N PRO A 449 14.42 -2.27 -3.17
CA PRO A 449 15.11 -2.04 -1.90
C PRO A 449 15.74 -3.34 -1.37
N ASN A 450 17.03 -3.29 -1.07
CA ASN A 450 17.73 -4.38 -0.42
C ASN A 450 17.27 -4.56 1.04
N GLN A 451 17.75 -5.59 1.73
CA GLN A 451 17.29 -5.88 3.10
C GLN A 451 17.59 -4.74 4.09
N PHE A 452 18.71 -4.05 3.89
CA PHE A 452 19.12 -2.91 4.70
C PHE A 452 18.13 -1.74 4.53
N GLU A 453 17.81 -1.38 3.30
CA GLU A 453 16.84 -0.32 2.96
C GLU A 453 15.43 -0.66 3.46
N LYS A 454 15.00 -1.92 3.29
CA LYS A 454 13.71 -2.41 3.83
C LYS A 454 13.62 -2.25 5.35
N ASP A 455 14.70 -2.46 6.07
CA ASP A 455 14.72 -2.32 7.54
C ASP A 455 14.57 -0.85 7.97
N PHE A 456 15.14 0.10 7.20
CA PHE A 456 14.92 1.54 7.43
C PHE A 456 13.46 1.94 7.17
N ILE A 457 12.89 1.50 6.05
CA ILE A 457 11.48 1.75 5.70
C ILE A 457 10.54 1.13 6.75
N GLU A 458 10.80 -0.11 7.18
CA GLU A 458 9.98 -0.76 8.22
C GLU A 458 10.06 -0.01 9.56
N THR A 459 11.24 0.48 9.91
CA THR A 459 11.44 1.24 11.15
C THR A 459 10.75 2.59 11.08
N ASP A 460 10.87 3.31 9.97
CA ASP A 460 10.16 4.56 9.74
C ASP A 460 8.64 4.40 9.88
N ARG A 461 8.08 3.35 9.29
CA ARG A 461 6.64 3.03 9.45
C ARG A 461 6.24 2.83 10.91
N LYS A 462 7.10 2.21 11.73
CA LYS A 462 6.84 2.03 13.17
C LYS A 462 6.88 3.36 13.93
N VAL A 463 7.86 4.21 13.62
CA VAL A 463 7.99 5.55 14.21
C VAL A 463 6.75 6.39 13.88
N ASN A 464 6.34 6.43 12.62
CA ASN A 464 5.17 7.18 12.16
C ASN A 464 3.86 6.64 12.77
N LEU A 465 3.73 5.31 12.89
CA LEU A 465 2.56 4.69 13.50
C LEU A 465 2.46 5.03 15.00
N LEU A 466 3.57 4.98 15.74
CA LEU A 466 3.61 5.37 17.15
C LEU A 466 3.32 6.87 17.30
N PHE A 467 3.91 7.71 16.46
CA PHE A 467 3.64 9.15 16.46
C PHE A 467 2.15 9.46 16.26
N SER A 468 1.53 8.81 15.28
CA SER A 468 0.10 8.99 15.00
C SER A 468 -0.79 8.60 16.19
N ALA A 469 -0.37 7.60 16.97
CA ALA A 469 -1.07 7.21 18.20
C ALA A 469 -0.87 8.24 19.33
N ILE A 470 0.36 8.73 19.52
CA ILE A 470 0.70 9.74 20.53
C ILE A 470 0.03 11.10 20.20
N ASP A 471 0.02 11.50 18.93
CA ASP A 471 -0.66 12.72 18.46
C ASP A 471 -2.20 12.62 18.60
N GLY A 472 -2.76 11.41 18.65
CA GLY A 472 -4.19 11.15 18.84
C GLY A 472 -5.06 11.32 17.59
N LYS A 473 -4.50 11.68 16.43
CA LYS A 473 -5.25 11.78 15.16
C LYS A 473 -5.85 10.47 14.70
N ILE A 474 -5.26 9.37 15.13
CA ILE A 474 -5.69 8.02 14.75
C ILE A 474 -7.00 7.58 15.44
N LEU A 475 -7.37 8.23 16.56
CA LEU A 475 -8.58 7.92 17.33
C LEU A 475 -9.83 8.57 16.71
N LYS A 476 -10.20 8.14 15.51
CA LYS A 476 -11.39 8.60 14.80
C LYS A 476 -12.65 7.93 15.38
N ILE A 477 -13.09 8.41 16.53
CA ILE A 477 -14.22 7.85 17.30
C ILE A 477 -15.51 8.67 17.18
N PHE A 478 -15.47 9.85 16.52
CA PHE A 478 -16.63 10.72 16.40
C PHE A 478 -17.19 10.74 14.97
N PRO A 479 -18.36 10.14 14.72
CA PRO A 479 -19.07 10.26 13.44
C PRO A 479 -19.50 11.71 13.18
N ILE A 480 -19.29 12.19 11.96
CA ILE A 480 -19.81 13.50 11.52
C ILE A 480 -21.30 13.33 11.21
N PRO A 481 -22.20 14.14 11.85
CA PRO A 481 -23.63 14.03 11.63
C PRO A 481 -24.01 14.31 10.17
N ASN A 482 -24.80 13.42 9.56
CA ASN A 482 -25.32 13.53 8.19
C ASN A 482 -24.25 13.63 7.08
N ASP A 483 -23.02 13.19 7.35
CA ASP A 483 -22.01 13.12 6.30
C ASP A 483 -22.32 12.00 5.30
N LYS A 484 -22.32 12.32 3.99
CA LYS A 484 -22.67 11.37 2.92
C LYS A 484 -21.69 10.21 2.79
N SER A 485 -20.44 10.44 3.13
CA SER A 485 -19.39 9.42 3.09
C SER A 485 -19.28 8.62 4.39
N ASN A 486 -20.05 8.97 5.43
CA ASN A 486 -19.93 8.40 6.77
C ASN A 486 -18.53 8.55 7.37
N LYS A 487 -17.93 9.73 7.24
CA LYS A 487 -16.61 10.05 7.76
C LYS A 487 -16.64 10.23 9.27
N TRP A 488 -15.65 9.64 9.94
CA TRP A 488 -15.41 9.84 11.37
C TRP A 488 -14.13 10.63 11.57
N VAL A 489 -14.07 11.40 12.62
CA VAL A 489 -12.92 12.24 12.97
C VAL A 489 -12.42 11.97 14.37
N SER A 490 -11.17 12.31 14.60
CA SER A 490 -10.56 12.30 15.93
C SER A 490 -10.80 13.64 16.64
N PHE A 491 -10.60 13.65 17.94
CA PHE A 491 -10.62 14.87 18.75
C PHE A 491 -9.65 15.96 18.23
N LYS A 492 -8.55 15.57 17.61
CA LYS A 492 -7.53 16.48 17.06
C LYS A 492 -7.87 17.05 15.68
N GLU A 493 -8.78 16.39 14.95
CA GLU A 493 -9.18 16.76 13.58
C GLU A 493 -10.53 17.49 13.54
N LEU A 494 -11.03 17.94 14.67
CA LEU A 494 -12.35 18.59 14.74
C LEU A 494 -12.36 19.94 14.01
N ASN A 495 -13.15 20.02 12.94
CA ASN A 495 -13.50 21.28 12.31
C ASN A 495 -14.80 21.83 12.91
N ILE A 496 -14.86 23.17 13.05
CA ILE A 496 -16.01 23.85 13.65
C ILE A 496 -17.28 23.61 12.81
N ASP A 497 -17.14 23.45 11.50
CA ASP A 497 -18.24 23.29 10.56
C ASP A 497 -18.82 21.87 10.50
N ASP A 498 -18.08 20.88 10.97
CA ASP A 498 -18.50 19.47 10.95
C ASP A 498 -19.61 19.18 11.99
N PHE A 499 -19.66 19.96 13.06
CA PHE A 499 -20.60 19.77 14.18
C PHE A 499 -21.30 21.09 14.52
N LYS A 500 -22.62 21.03 14.73
CA LYS A 500 -23.43 22.22 15.03
C LYS A 500 -23.96 22.22 16.46
N GLY A 501 -24.05 23.41 17.06
CA GLY A 501 -24.70 23.62 18.36
C GLY A 501 -24.13 22.75 19.49
N VAL A 502 -24.99 22.00 20.16
CA VAL A 502 -24.65 21.17 21.33
C VAL A 502 -23.67 20.06 20.97
N ASP A 503 -23.76 19.47 19.78
CA ASP A 503 -22.86 18.39 19.36
C ASP A 503 -21.42 18.88 19.21
N SER A 504 -21.19 20.12 18.77
CA SER A 504 -19.85 20.71 18.71
C SER A 504 -19.23 20.86 20.10
N LEU A 505 -20.00 21.33 21.07
CA LEU A 505 -19.56 21.44 22.47
C LEU A 505 -19.30 20.05 23.07
N TYR A 506 -20.16 19.09 22.77
CA TYR A 506 -20.03 17.72 23.24
C TYR A 506 -18.71 17.09 22.76
N VAL A 507 -18.45 17.07 21.46
CA VAL A 507 -17.28 16.41 20.88
C VAL A 507 -15.97 17.06 21.35
N LYS A 508 -15.96 18.40 21.55
CA LYS A 508 -14.79 19.12 22.08
C LYS A 508 -14.45 18.77 23.53
N ASN A 509 -15.46 18.40 24.34
CA ASN A 509 -15.24 18.30 25.78
C ASN A 509 -15.29 16.85 26.29
N ILE A 510 -16.02 15.94 25.65
CA ILE A 510 -16.28 14.60 26.21
C ILE A 510 -15.00 13.76 26.42
N LEU A 511 -14.07 13.76 25.44
CA LEU A 511 -12.82 12.98 25.59
C LEU A 511 -11.89 13.60 26.64
N PRO A 512 -11.62 14.92 26.68
CA PRO A 512 -10.90 15.55 27.78
C PRO A 512 -11.51 15.30 29.16
N LEU A 513 -12.84 15.37 29.27
CA LEU A 513 -13.55 15.08 30.52
C LEU A 513 -13.38 13.62 30.96
N TYR A 514 -13.49 12.69 30.00
CA TYR A 514 -13.24 11.27 30.24
C TYR A 514 -11.80 11.03 30.73
N LEU A 515 -10.79 11.55 30.01
CA LEU A 515 -9.38 11.38 30.40
C LEU A 515 -9.07 12.04 31.75
N GLY A 516 -9.65 13.23 32.02
CA GLY A 516 -9.51 13.91 33.31
C GLY A 516 -10.20 13.18 34.48
N SER A 517 -11.27 12.41 34.24
CA SER A 517 -11.90 11.59 35.27
C SER A 517 -11.05 10.38 35.67
N LEU A 518 -10.32 9.80 34.72
CA LEU A 518 -9.49 8.60 34.94
C LEU A 518 -8.44 8.78 36.05
N GLN A 519 -7.88 9.98 36.20
CA GLN A 519 -6.87 10.22 37.24
C GLN A 519 -7.46 10.00 38.64
N ARG A 520 -8.65 10.52 38.88
CA ARG A 520 -9.37 10.34 40.16
C ARG A 520 -9.82 8.92 40.37
N ASP A 521 -10.29 8.28 39.28
CA ASP A 521 -10.80 6.91 39.31
C ASP A 521 -9.68 5.89 39.59
N ILE A 522 -8.45 6.14 39.10
CA ILE A 522 -7.25 5.34 39.44
C ILE A 522 -6.94 5.43 40.94
N GLU A 523 -6.98 6.64 41.51
CA GLU A 523 -6.68 6.87 42.93
C GLU A 523 -7.74 6.25 43.85
N SER A 524 -9.02 6.34 43.46
CA SER A 524 -10.15 5.82 44.23
C SER A 524 -10.49 4.34 43.95
N ASN A 525 -9.96 3.79 42.84
CA ASN A 525 -10.33 2.50 42.28
C ASN A 525 -11.84 2.37 41.98
N ASP A 526 -12.51 3.48 41.66
CA ASP A 526 -13.93 3.56 41.30
C ASP A 526 -14.11 4.25 39.93
N TYR A 527 -14.42 3.46 38.91
CA TYR A 527 -14.58 3.87 37.53
C TYR A 527 -16.02 4.21 37.13
N THR A 528 -16.92 4.43 38.07
CA THR A 528 -18.34 4.68 37.82
C THR A 528 -18.56 5.92 36.96
N ASN A 529 -17.81 7.00 37.19
CA ASN A 529 -17.96 8.25 36.45
C ASN A 529 -17.37 8.17 35.04
N SER A 530 -16.16 7.67 34.88
CA SER A 530 -15.54 7.49 33.57
C SER A 530 -16.31 6.49 32.71
N LYS A 531 -16.91 5.46 33.31
CA LYS A 531 -17.80 4.53 32.60
C LYS A 531 -19.04 5.23 32.00
N LYS A 532 -19.71 6.12 32.75
CA LYS A 532 -20.83 6.91 32.23
C LYS A 532 -20.42 7.80 31.05
N LEU A 533 -19.22 8.40 31.11
CA LEU A 533 -18.69 9.20 30.01
C LEU A 533 -18.37 8.33 28.79
N LEU A 534 -17.85 7.13 28.99
CA LEU A 534 -17.59 6.17 27.92
C LEU A 534 -18.89 5.65 27.27
N GLU A 535 -19.90 5.37 28.08
CA GLU A 535 -21.26 5.02 27.61
C GLU A 535 -21.88 6.17 26.79
N SER A 536 -21.64 7.43 27.20
CA SER A 536 -22.07 8.61 26.43
C SER A 536 -21.40 8.68 25.05
N ILE A 537 -20.07 8.39 24.96
CA ILE A 537 -19.37 8.32 23.67
C ILE A 537 -19.98 7.21 22.80
N THR A 538 -20.23 6.04 23.37
CA THR A 538 -20.90 4.92 22.68
C THR A 538 -22.31 5.33 22.20
N GLY A 539 -23.04 6.08 23.02
CA GLY A 539 -24.34 6.64 22.65
C GLY A 539 -24.26 7.58 21.45
N PHE A 540 -23.24 8.44 21.41
CA PHE A 540 -23.00 9.34 20.28
C PHE A 540 -22.66 8.56 18.99
N GLN A 541 -21.82 7.52 19.09
CA GLN A 541 -21.51 6.63 17.99
C GLN A 541 -22.77 5.93 17.45
N ASN A 542 -23.64 5.44 18.33
CA ASN A 542 -24.89 4.80 17.91
C ASN A 542 -25.87 5.80 17.27
N LYS A 543 -25.89 7.05 17.74
CA LYS A 543 -26.79 8.09 17.21
C LYS A 543 -26.44 8.50 15.78
N TYR A 544 -25.16 8.74 15.52
CA TYR A 544 -24.71 9.32 14.24
C TYR A 544 -23.97 8.35 13.32
N GLY A 545 -23.49 7.23 13.85
CA GLY A 545 -22.73 6.24 13.09
C GLY A 545 -23.48 4.93 12.82
N ALA A 546 -24.78 4.83 13.16
CA ALA A 546 -25.56 3.59 13.10
C ALA A 546 -25.51 2.87 11.74
N SER A 547 -25.44 3.62 10.63
CA SER A 547 -25.40 3.08 9.27
C SER A 547 -24.16 2.22 8.96
N VAL A 548 -23.04 2.48 9.65
CA VAL A 548 -21.75 1.82 9.39
C VAL A 548 -21.19 1.06 10.58
N LEU A 549 -21.84 1.17 11.74
CA LEU A 549 -21.40 0.46 12.93
C LEU A 549 -21.55 -1.06 12.78
N PRO A 550 -20.50 -1.83 13.10
CA PRO A 550 -20.62 -3.29 13.18
C PRO A 550 -21.59 -3.71 14.28
N SER A 551 -22.29 -4.82 14.10
CA SER A 551 -23.16 -5.35 15.15
C SER A 551 -22.39 -5.64 16.43
N LYS A 552 -23.05 -5.54 17.60
CA LYS A 552 -22.43 -5.83 18.90
C LYS A 552 -21.79 -7.23 18.98
N ASN A 553 -22.39 -8.22 18.29
CA ASN A 553 -21.84 -9.58 18.23
C ASN A 553 -20.55 -9.63 17.40
N LYS A 554 -20.48 -8.88 16.32
CA LYS A 554 -19.28 -8.76 15.47
C LYS A 554 -18.12 -8.12 16.25
N ILE A 555 -18.41 -7.03 16.97
CA ILE A 555 -17.43 -6.35 17.85
C ILE A 555 -16.89 -7.32 18.92
N LYS A 556 -17.80 -8.01 19.65
CA LYS A 556 -17.40 -9.00 20.66
C LYS A 556 -16.58 -10.15 20.08
N ALA A 557 -16.99 -10.69 18.93
CA ALA A 557 -16.27 -11.77 18.25
C ALA A 557 -14.85 -11.34 17.84
N GLU A 558 -14.69 -10.13 17.32
CA GLU A 558 -13.38 -9.59 16.92
C GLU A 558 -12.48 -9.36 18.13
N ILE A 559 -12.99 -8.85 19.25
CA ILE A 559 -12.26 -8.70 20.52
C ILE A 559 -11.83 -10.06 21.08
N LEU A 560 -12.73 -11.05 21.07
CA LEU A 560 -12.41 -12.42 21.50
C LEU A 560 -11.33 -13.05 20.63
N TYR A 561 -11.42 -12.86 19.31
CA TYR A 561 -10.41 -13.32 18.36
C TYR A 561 -9.03 -12.74 18.69
N ASN A 562 -8.92 -11.44 18.95
CA ASN A 562 -7.68 -10.78 19.35
C ASN A 562 -7.16 -11.29 20.70
N LYS A 563 -8.05 -11.48 21.68
CA LYS A 563 -7.70 -11.94 23.02
C LYS A 563 -7.11 -13.36 23.02
N TYR A 564 -7.67 -14.25 22.20
CA TYR A 564 -7.21 -15.64 22.12
C TYR A 564 -6.12 -15.87 21.09
N ASP A 565 -5.83 -14.91 20.21
CA ASP A 565 -4.84 -15.00 19.11
C ASP A 565 -4.86 -16.39 18.44
N VAL A 566 -6.04 -16.77 17.95
CA VAL A 566 -6.41 -18.16 17.63
C VAL A 566 -5.41 -18.83 16.69
N PHE A 567 -4.99 -18.14 15.61
CA PHE A 567 -4.09 -18.76 14.63
C PHE A 567 -2.67 -18.96 15.17
N ARG A 568 -2.16 -18.02 15.95
CA ARG A 568 -0.83 -18.13 16.56
C ARG A 568 -0.78 -19.25 17.58
N ASN A 569 -1.83 -19.38 18.40
CA ASN A 569 -1.94 -20.45 19.36
C ASN A 569 -2.12 -21.81 18.67
N LEU A 570 -2.94 -21.90 17.62
CA LEU A 570 -3.07 -23.11 16.80
C LEU A 570 -1.72 -23.50 16.16
N PHE A 571 -0.98 -22.54 15.59
CA PHE A 571 0.35 -22.80 15.05
C PHE A 571 1.27 -23.40 16.13
N SER A 572 1.30 -22.81 17.31
CA SER A 572 2.11 -23.31 18.44
C SER A 572 1.68 -24.72 18.85
N TRP A 573 0.39 -24.98 18.94
CA TRP A 573 -0.14 -26.31 19.25
C TRP A 573 0.22 -27.34 18.16
N TYR A 574 0.11 -26.99 16.88
CA TYR A 574 0.53 -27.87 15.79
C TYR A 574 2.05 -28.15 15.84
N MET A 575 2.86 -27.13 16.12
CA MET A 575 4.32 -27.31 16.30
C MET A 575 4.62 -28.21 17.49
N TYR A 576 3.99 -28.02 18.64
CA TYR A 576 4.20 -28.88 19.80
C TYR A 576 3.76 -30.32 19.53
N VAL A 577 2.59 -30.51 18.94
CA VAL A 577 2.11 -31.84 18.56
C VAL A 577 3.04 -32.49 17.53
N GLY A 578 3.44 -31.76 16.49
CA GLY A 578 4.38 -32.25 15.48
C GLY A 578 5.75 -32.63 16.05
N THR A 579 6.33 -31.77 16.90
CA THR A 579 7.61 -32.04 17.58
C THR A 579 7.47 -33.25 18.53
N PHE A 580 6.40 -33.28 19.30
CA PHE A 580 6.11 -34.41 20.19
C PHE A 580 5.98 -35.73 19.41
N MET A 581 5.26 -35.72 18.29
CA MET A 581 5.16 -36.87 17.39
C MET A 581 6.50 -37.27 16.81
N PHE A 582 7.35 -36.30 16.44
CA PHE A 582 8.69 -36.57 15.91
C PHE A 582 9.63 -37.19 16.94
N VAL A 583 9.57 -36.76 18.21
CA VAL A 583 10.42 -37.30 19.28
C VAL A 583 10.01 -38.74 19.67
N PHE A 584 8.74 -39.11 19.47
CA PHE A 584 8.24 -40.47 19.77
C PHE A 584 8.20 -41.39 18.54
N LEU A 585 8.73 -40.96 17.39
CA LEU A 585 9.09 -41.78 16.23
C LEU A 585 10.44 -42.45 16.44
#